data_bfd3cf2c26813e02d94cdce52dfb8fa0
#
_entry.id   bfd3cf2c26813e02d94cdce52dfb8fa0
#
_cell.length_a   1.000
_cell.length_b   1.000
_cell.length_c   1.000
_cell.angle_alpha   90.00
_cell.angle_beta   90.00
_cell.angle_gamma   90.00
#
_symmetry.space_group_name_H-M   'P 1'
#
loop_
_entity.id
_entity.type
_entity.pdbx_description
1 polymer ?
#
loop_
_entity_poly.entity_id
_entity_poly.type
_entity_poly.pdbx_seq_one_letter_code
_entity_poly.pdbx_strand_id
1 'polypeptide(L)'
;FMVGIVVAAVTVATAVSGIQKAMKHVSNINVYGFAIFLIFLLVFSNASFLFNLSTEALGGFAGTFIERILITGESVGTQWPQWWTTFYWFSWMAWAPTSGAFMGQIAYGRKVKHVLGLYVGLCASVSALWMVLVSGTSLWVQTSGLFDLVASYDRGVENVPYDMLGALPLGNLIIPLFVVLIFLSTITACNSNCIAMAGISTQGINPDSPDSPMWLKLVWCVVPMAVGYIMIATVGVNGVKIIANFGGMFAALIMIGATASLGILIKNYKKFDKTGSGSSDKV
;
A
#
# COMPACT_ATOMS: atom_id res chain seq x y z
N PHE A 1 -9.39 9.30 -18.24
CA PHE A 1 -8.80 10.63 -18.48
C PHE A 1 -9.29 11.65 -17.44
N MET A 2 -10.58 11.96 -17.42
CA MET A 2 -11.17 12.95 -16.50
C MET A 2 -10.90 12.64 -15.02
N VAL A 3 -11.07 11.38 -14.59
CA VAL A 3 -10.81 10.96 -13.22
C VAL A 3 -9.36 11.22 -12.79
N GLY A 4 -8.39 10.92 -13.66
CA GLY A 4 -6.97 11.18 -13.38
C GLY A 4 -6.67 12.68 -13.18
N ILE A 5 -7.28 13.56 -14.00
CA ILE A 5 -7.16 15.02 -13.84
C ILE A 5 -7.79 15.46 -12.52
N VAL A 6 -8.95 14.94 -12.16
CA VAL A 6 -9.62 15.28 -10.89
C VAL A 6 -8.77 14.83 -9.70
N VAL A 7 -8.22 13.61 -9.72
CA VAL A 7 -7.31 13.12 -8.69
C VAL A 7 -6.09 14.03 -8.58
N ALA A 8 -5.46 14.39 -9.69
CA ALA A 8 -4.30 15.28 -9.71
C ALA A 8 -4.64 16.66 -9.13
N ALA A 9 -5.75 17.26 -9.58
CA ALA A 9 -6.17 18.58 -9.11
C ALA A 9 -6.48 18.59 -7.61
N VAL A 10 -7.19 17.59 -7.10
CA VAL A 10 -7.51 17.47 -5.67
C VAL A 10 -6.26 17.19 -4.85
N THR A 11 -5.34 16.34 -5.33
CA THR A 11 -4.07 16.06 -4.63
C THR A 11 -3.21 17.33 -4.55
N VAL A 12 -3.08 18.06 -5.64
CA VAL A 12 -2.35 19.34 -5.67
C VAL A 12 -3.01 20.35 -4.73
N ALA A 13 -4.32 20.53 -4.81
CA ALA A 13 -5.05 21.45 -3.95
C ALA A 13 -4.87 21.12 -2.45
N THR A 14 -4.92 19.84 -2.10
CA THR A 14 -4.74 19.39 -0.70
C THR A 14 -3.28 19.50 -0.24
N ALA A 15 -2.31 19.26 -1.10
CA ALA A 15 -0.90 19.43 -0.78
C ALA A 15 -0.49 20.90 -0.57
N VAL A 16 -1.09 21.81 -1.37
CA VAL A 16 -0.81 23.27 -1.32
C VAL A 16 -1.49 23.94 -0.15
N SER A 17 -2.72 23.55 0.16
CA SER A 17 -3.54 24.24 1.18
C SER A 17 -3.04 24.06 2.62
N GLY A 18 -1.96 23.28 2.84
CA GLY A 18 -1.42 23.04 4.19
C GLY A 18 -2.40 22.37 5.15
N ILE A 19 -3.47 21.78 4.63
CA ILE A 19 -4.59 21.23 5.40
C ILE A 19 -4.23 19.83 5.94
N GLN A 20 -3.17 19.73 6.73
CA GLN A 20 -2.85 18.48 7.45
C GLN A 20 -4.03 18.03 8.34
N LYS A 21 -4.79 18.96 8.90
CA LYS A 21 -5.99 18.64 9.68
C LYS A 21 -7.10 18.04 8.80
N ALA A 22 -7.34 18.59 7.60
CA ALA A 22 -8.35 18.04 6.68
C ALA A 22 -7.93 16.66 6.17
N MET A 23 -6.66 16.45 5.87
CA MET A 23 -6.15 15.13 5.47
C MET A 23 -6.36 14.07 6.56
N LYS A 24 -6.19 14.43 7.83
CA LYS A 24 -6.51 13.52 8.94
C LYS A 24 -7.99 13.12 8.95
N HIS A 25 -8.90 14.07 8.71
CA HIS A 25 -10.34 13.78 8.65
C HIS A 25 -10.68 12.88 7.44
N VAL A 26 -10.13 13.19 6.26
CA VAL A 26 -10.30 12.37 5.05
C VAL A 26 -9.78 10.95 5.28
N SER A 27 -8.60 10.81 5.86
CA SER A 27 -8.02 9.51 6.20
C SER A 27 -8.88 8.73 7.19
N ASN A 28 -9.41 9.38 8.23
CA ASN A 28 -10.31 8.73 9.20
C ASN A 28 -11.61 8.27 8.53
N ILE A 29 -12.24 9.11 7.69
CA ILE A 29 -13.45 8.74 6.93
C ILE A 29 -13.15 7.51 6.05
N ASN A 30 -11.98 7.48 5.40
CA ASN A 30 -11.58 6.38 4.56
C ASN A 30 -11.40 5.08 5.35
N VAL A 31 -10.76 5.13 6.52
CA VAL A 31 -10.58 3.96 7.40
C VAL A 31 -11.94 3.42 7.87
N TYR A 32 -12.84 4.29 8.35
CA TYR A 32 -14.18 3.86 8.75
C TYR A 32 -15.00 3.35 7.57
N GLY A 33 -14.87 3.99 6.40
CA GLY A 33 -15.53 3.53 5.19
C GLY A 33 -15.08 2.13 4.77
N PHE A 34 -13.79 1.85 4.81
CA PHE A 34 -13.30 0.49 4.55
C PHE A 34 -13.70 -0.52 5.63
N ALA A 35 -13.75 -0.11 6.90
CA ALA A 35 -14.28 -1.00 7.94
C ALA A 35 -15.74 -1.38 7.67
N ILE A 36 -16.59 -0.42 7.31
CA ILE A 36 -17.99 -0.66 6.91
C ILE A 36 -18.06 -1.56 5.67
N PHE A 37 -17.20 -1.30 4.67
CA PHE A 37 -17.10 -2.12 3.46
C PHE A 37 -16.74 -3.58 3.78
N LEU A 38 -15.77 -3.83 4.66
CA LEU A 38 -15.39 -5.18 5.06
C LEU A 38 -16.50 -5.88 5.87
N ILE A 39 -17.21 -5.15 6.73
CA ILE A 39 -18.37 -5.66 7.45
C ILE A 39 -19.48 -6.00 6.45
N PHE A 40 -19.71 -5.15 5.44
CA PHE A 40 -20.67 -5.44 4.37
C PHE A 40 -20.32 -6.77 3.67
N LEU A 41 -19.08 -6.98 3.26
CA LEU A 41 -18.66 -8.23 2.64
C LEU A 41 -18.90 -9.43 3.56
N LEU A 42 -18.59 -9.31 4.85
CA LEU A 42 -18.80 -10.38 5.82
C LEU A 42 -20.28 -10.76 5.97
N VAL A 43 -21.17 -9.75 5.95
CA VAL A 43 -22.63 -9.95 6.16
C VAL A 43 -23.32 -10.44 4.89
N PHE A 44 -22.96 -9.91 3.72
CA PHE A 44 -23.67 -10.17 2.46
C PHE A 44 -23.02 -11.23 1.58
N SER A 45 -21.82 -11.74 1.95
CA SER A 45 -21.25 -12.96 1.37
C SER A 45 -21.55 -14.17 2.25
N ASN A 46 -20.93 -15.30 1.96
CA ASN A 46 -21.05 -16.50 2.78
C ASN A 46 -19.96 -16.55 3.85
N ALA A 47 -20.26 -16.05 5.05
CA ALA A 47 -19.30 -16.02 6.16
C ALA A 47 -18.73 -17.41 6.50
N SER A 48 -19.55 -18.46 6.46
CA SER A 48 -19.09 -19.83 6.71
C SER A 48 -18.06 -20.26 5.67
N PHE A 49 -18.30 -19.98 4.39
CA PHE A 49 -17.33 -20.26 3.32
C PHE A 49 -16.03 -19.49 3.55
N LEU A 50 -16.11 -18.20 3.89
CA LEU A 50 -14.93 -17.35 4.11
C LEU A 50 -14.07 -17.86 5.26
N PHE A 51 -14.66 -18.24 6.39
CA PHE A 51 -13.91 -18.76 7.54
C PHE A 51 -13.30 -20.14 7.26
N ASN A 52 -14.03 -21.03 6.60
CA ASN A 52 -13.51 -22.34 6.20
C ASN A 52 -12.34 -22.20 5.22
N LEU A 53 -12.52 -21.40 4.15
CA LEU A 53 -11.49 -21.11 3.17
C LEU A 53 -10.24 -20.51 3.82
N SER A 54 -10.43 -19.59 4.77
CA SER A 54 -9.32 -18.97 5.50
C SER A 54 -8.53 -19.96 6.33
N THR A 55 -9.22 -20.88 6.99
CA THR A 55 -8.61 -21.94 7.78
C THR A 55 -7.82 -22.90 6.90
N GLU A 56 -8.39 -23.32 5.77
CA GLU A 56 -7.71 -24.15 4.76
C GLU A 56 -6.49 -23.42 4.17
N ALA A 57 -6.64 -22.13 3.84
CA ALA A 57 -5.56 -21.33 3.30
C ALA A 57 -4.39 -21.18 4.28
N LEU A 58 -4.66 -20.99 5.58
CA LEU A 58 -3.63 -20.95 6.62
C LEU A 58 -2.91 -22.31 6.75
N GLY A 59 -3.66 -23.41 6.77
CA GLY A 59 -3.10 -24.75 6.81
C GLY A 59 -2.24 -25.05 5.57
N GLY A 60 -2.76 -24.71 4.38
CA GLY A 60 -2.03 -24.85 3.13
C GLY A 60 -0.77 -23.98 3.07
N PHE A 61 -0.85 -22.74 3.54
CA PHE A 61 0.32 -21.85 3.63
C PHE A 61 1.40 -22.44 4.54
N ALA A 62 1.03 -22.86 5.76
CA ALA A 62 1.98 -23.43 6.72
C ALA A 62 2.60 -24.76 6.21
N GLY A 63 1.80 -25.61 5.58
CA GLY A 63 2.25 -26.93 5.09
C GLY A 63 3.10 -26.87 3.84
N THR A 64 2.88 -25.90 2.94
CA THR A 64 3.56 -25.82 1.63
C THR A 64 4.46 -24.59 1.50
N PHE A 65 4.73 -23.87 2.60
CA PHE A 65 5.49 -22.62 2.56
C PHE A 65 6.85 -22.77 1.88
N ILE A 66 7.66 -23.75 2.32
CA ILE A 66 9.00 -23.97 1.77
C ILE A 66 8.93 -24.39 0.30
N GLU A 67 8.01 -25.30 -0.03
CA GLU A 67 7.80 -25.71 -1.41
C GLU A 67 7.47 -24.51 -2.32
N ARG A 68 6.51 -23.68 -1.92
CA ARG A 68 6.05 -22.54 -2.72
C ARG A 68 7.12 -21.46 -2.93
N ILE A 69 7.98 -21.18 -1.95
CA ILE A 69 9.06 -20.21 -2.12
C ILE A 69 10.20 -20.70 -3.00
N LEU A 70 10.31 -22.02 -3.18
CA LEU A 70 11.34 -22.65 -4.02
C LEU A 70 10.87 -23.00 -5.43
N ILE A 71 9.59 -22.82 -5.76
CA ILE A 71 9.06 -23.03 -7.10
C ILE A 71 9.66 -22.02 -8.07
N THR A 72 10.39 -22.49 -9.05
CA THR A 72 10.95 -21.68 -10.14
C THR A 72 10.12 -21.75 -11.42
N GLY A 73 9.17 -22.69 -11.51
CA GLY A 73 8.36 -22.93 -12.71
C GLY A 73 9.05 -23.74 -13.81
N GLU A 74 10.31 -24.09 -13.65
CA GLU A 74 11.11 -24.78 -14.66
C GLU A 74 10.51 -26.14 -14.99
N SER A 75 10.05 -26.89 -13.99
CA SER A 75 9.44 -28.21 -14.16
C SER A 75 8.14 -28.23 -14.96
N VAL A 76 7.44 -27.09 -15.02
CA VAL A 76 6.16 -26.94 -15.74
C VAL A 76 6.28 -26.02 -16.96
N GLY A 77 7.49 -25.55 -17.28
CA GLY A 77 7.78 -24.74 -18.45
C GLY A 77 7.14 -23.33 -18.39
N THR A 78 6.97 -22.76 -17.21
CA THR A 78 6.38 -21.44 -17.03
C THR A 78 7.33 -20.46 -16.35
N GLN A 79 7.36 -19.22 -16.83
CA GLN A 79 8.09 -18.11 -16.19
C GLN A 79 7.22 -17.30 -15.22
N TRP A 80 5.99 -17.74 -14.95
CA TRP A 80 5.06 -17.03 -14.08
C TRP A 80 5.62 -16.74 -12.67
N PRO A 81 6.29 -17.70 -11.99
CA PRO A 81 6.89 -17.43 -10.67
C PRO A 81 7.96 -16.34 -10.71
N GLN A 82 8.81 -16.32 -11.74
CA GLN A 82 9.87 -15.31 -11.90
C GLN A 82 9.27 -13.93 -12.12
N TRP A 83 8.28 -13.82 -13.00
CA TRP A 83 7.62 -12.53 -13.28
C TRP A 83 6.93 -11.96 -12.05
N TRP A 84 6.17 -12.79 -11.32
CA TRP A 84 5.48 -12.37 -10.12
C TRP A 84 6.42 -12.05 -8.98
N THR A 85 7.46 -12.86 -8.75
CA THR A 85 8.47 -12.60 -7.72
C THR A 85 9.21 -11.30 -7.99
N THR A 86 9.67 -11.11 -9.24
CA THR A 86 10.36 -9.88 -9.65
C THR A 86 9.46 -8.64 -9.47
N PHE A 87 8.23 -8.69 -10.01
CA PHE A 87 7.29 -7.57 -9.90
C PHE A 87 6.94 -7.27 -8.45
N TYR A 88 6.63 -8.27 -7.66
CA TYR A 88 6.19 -8.09 -6.28
C TYR A 88 7.30 -7.49 -5.41
N TRP A 89 8.48 -8.09 -5.43
CA TRP A 89 9.61 -7.60 -4.63
C TRP A 89 10.08 -6.22 -5.06
N PHE A 90 10.26 -5.96 -6.35
CA PHE A 90 10.73 -4.65 -6.80
C PHE A 90 9.68 -3.55 -6.60
N SER A 91 8.41 -3.85 -6.75
CA SER A 91 7.34 -2.88 -6.43
C SER A 91 7.39 -2.47 -4.97
N TRP A 92 7.53 -3.42 -4.03
CA TRP A 92 7.65 -3.10 -2.61
C TRP A 92 8.97 -2.42 -2.25
N MET A 93 10.06 -2.82 -2.86
CA MET A 93 11.36 -2.15 -2.68
C MET A 93 11.33 -0.70 -3.19
N ALA A 94 10.63 -0.41 -4.29
CA ALA A 94 10.46 0.97 -4.78
C ALA A 94 9.74 1.87 -3.76
N TRP A 95 8.80 1.32 -2.99
CA TRP A 95 8.10 2.04 -1.93
C TRP A 95 8.90 2.21 -0.63
N ALA A 96 9.84 1.33 -0.35
CA ALA A 96 10.52 1.24 0.94
C ALA A 96 11.28 2.53 1.33
N PRO A 97 12.06 3.19 0.47
CA PRO A 97 12.78 4.41 0.85
C PRO A 97 11.85 5.57 1.22
N THR A 98 10.80 5.80 0.43
CA THR A 98 9.84 6.88 0.69
C THR A 98 9.00 6.60 1.93
N SER A 99 8.54 5.37 2.10
CA SER A 99 7.81 4.93 3.28
C SER A 99 8.68 5.03 4.54
N GLY A 100 9.93 4.62 4.47
CA GLY A 100 10.89 4.71 5.56
C GLY A 100 11.16 6.17 5.99
N ALA A 101 11.34 7.07 5.04
CA ALA A 101 11.52 8.49 5.30
C ALA A 101 10.26 9.12 5.94
N PHE A 102 9.09 8.82 5.41
CA PHE A 102 7.81 9.27 5.98
C PHE A 102 7.64 8.76 7.41
N MET A 103 7.95 7.48 7.63
CA MET A 103 7.89 6.87 8.97
C MET A 103 8.84 7.52 9.95
N GLY A 104 10.07 7.82 9.52
CA GLY A 104 11.04 8.51 10.34
C GLY A 104 10.52 9.86 10.85
N GLN A 105 9.77 10.58 10.02
CA GLN A 105 9.16 11.86 10.39
C GLN A 105 8.03 11.71 11.42
N ILE A 106 7.09 10.80 11.19
CA ILE A 106 5.91 10.64 12.07
C ILE A 106 6.17 9.80 13.33
N ALA A 107 7.23 8.98 13.31
CA ALA A 107 7.59 8.13 14.43
C ALA A 107 8.55 8.80 15.45
N TYR A 108 8.93 10.06 15.20
CA TYR A 108 9.84 10.77 16.10
C TYR A 108 9.34 10.77 17.55
N GLY A 109 10.23 10.45 18.51
CA GLY A 109 9.89 10.31 19.92
C GLY A 109 9.16 9.02 20.33
N ARG A 110 8.89 8.12 19.39
CA ARG A 110 8.25 6.82 19.68
C ARG A 110 9.28 5.70 19.84
N LYS A 111 8.94 4.70 20.66
CA LYS A 111 9.78 3.51 20.80
C LYS A 111 9.70 2.66 19.52
N VAL A 112 10.85 2.17 19.03
CA VAL A 112 10.94 1.33 17.82
C VAL A 112 10.00 0.14 17.87
N LYS A 113 9.85 -0.53 19.02
CA LYS A 113 8.91 -1.65 19.19
C LYS A 113 7.45 -1.29 18.87
N HIS A 114 7.01 -0.07 19.19
CA HIS A 114 5.65 0.36 18.89
C HIS A 114 5.47 0.63 17.39
N VAL A 115 6.49 1.17 16.74
CA VAL A 115 6.49 1.40 15.29
C VAL A 115 6.45 0.07 14.54
N LEU A 116 7.30 -0.88 14.93
CA LEU A 116 7.30 -2.23 14.34
C LEU A 116 5.98 -2.97 14.59
N GLY A 117 5.44 -2.89 15.82
CA GLY A 117 4.14 -3.50 16.14
C GLY A 117 3.00 -2.98 15.28
N LEU A 118 2.97 -1.67 15.00
CA LEU A 118 1.99 -1.08 14.09
C LEU A 118 2.19 -1.53 12.63
N TYR A 119 3.43 -1.45 12.13
CA TYR A 119 3.69 -1.71 10.72
C TYR A 119 3.67 -3.19 10.36
N VAL A 120 4.36 -4.02 11.14
CA VAL A 120 4.42 -5.44 10.86
C VAL A 120 3.18 -6.15 11.41
N GLY A 121 2.73 -5.80 12.62
CA GLY A 121 1.59 -6.45 13.26
C GLY A 121 0.25 -6.00 12.67
N LEU A 122 -0.11 -4.73 12.90
CA LEU A 122 -1.45 -4.23 12.55
C LEU A 122 -1.67 -4.20 11.03
N CYS A 123 -0.72 -3.68 10.25
CA CYS A 123 -0.88 -3.62 8.80
C CYS A 123 -0.97 -5.01 8.17
N ALA A 124 -0.14 -5.97 8.63
CA ALA A 124 -0.21 -7.35 8.13
C ALA A 124 -1.55 -8.00 8.50
N SER A 125 -2.05 -7.80 9.72
CA SER A 125 -3.35 -8.34 10.13
C SER A 125 -4.51 -7.78 9.32
N VAL A 126 -4.51 -6.45 9.07
CA VAL A 126 -5.54 -5.81 8.23
C VAL A 126 -5.44 -6.30 6.77
N SER A 127 -4.21 -6.47 6.25
CA SER A 127 -4.02 -7.01 4.90
C SER A 127 -4.51 -8.46 4.78
N ALA A 128 -4.25 -9.30 5.79
CA ALA A 128 -4.76 -10.67 5.83
C ALA A 128 -6.30 -10.68 5.87
N LEU A 129 -6.90 -9.85 6.72
CA LEU A 129 -8.36 -9.71 6.78
C LEU A 129 -8.95 -9.24 5.44
N TRP A 130 -8.30 -8.28 4.78
CA TRP A 130 -8.68 -7.81 3.46
C TRP A 130 -8.68 -8.95 2.44
N MET A 131 -7.60 -9.74 2.39
CA MET A 131 -7.50 -10.87 1.47
C MET A 131 -8.57 -11.92 1.74
N VAL A 132 -8.82 -12.25 3.00
CA VAL A 132 -9.89 -13.19 3.38
C VAL A 132 -11.26 -12.71 2.90
N LEU A 133 -11.62 -11.46 3.17
CA LEU A 133 -12.95 -10.95 2.87
C LEU A 133 -13.12 -10.63 1.39
N VAL A 134 -12.18 -9.93 0.76
CA VAL A 134 -12.33 -9.50 -0.64
C VAL A 134 -12.07 -10.67 -1.60
N SER A 135 -10.91 -11.33 -1.48
CA SER A 135 -10.57 -12.44 -2.38
C SER A 135 -11.42 -13.66 -2.10
N GLY A 136 -11.75 -13.93 -0.82
CA GLY A 136 -12.65 -15.01 -0.45
C GLY A 136 -14.06 -14.80 -1.00
N THR A 137 -14.60 -13.58 -0.95
CA THR A 137 -15.90 -13.26 -1.56
C THR A 137 -15.87 -13.46 -3.07
N SER A 138 -14.78 -13.05 -3.74
CA SER A 138 -14.62 -13.29 -5.19
C SER A 138 -14.63 -14.78 -5.53
N LEU A 139 -13.91 -15.59 -4.76
CA LEU A 139 -13.90 -17.05 -4.93
C LEU A 139 -15.29 -17.65 -4.66
N TRP A 140 -15.99 -17.18 -3.64
CA TRP A 140 -17.36 -17.64 -3.35
C TRP A 140 -18.31 -17.27 -4.48
N VAL A 141 -18.29 -16.05 -4.99
CA VAL A 141 -19.13 -15.61 -6.12
C VAL A 141 -18.89 -16.48 -7.35
N GLN A 142 -17.62 -16.75 -7.68
CA GLN A 142 -17.25 -17.59 -8.81
C GLN A 142 -17.68 -19.05 -8.61
N THR A 143 -17.37 -19.65 -7.47
CA THR A 143 -17.62 -21.08 -7.23
C THR A 143 -19.10 -21.40 -6.97
N SER A 144 -19.87 -20.45 -6.47
CA SER A 144 -21.33 -20.59 -6.31
C SER A 144 -22.11 -20.34 -7.61
N GLY A 145 -21.44 -19.91 -8.67
CA GLY A 145 -22.08 -19.60 -9.95
C GLY A 145 -22.94 -18.33 -9.95
N LEU A 146 -22.80 -17.46 -8.95
CA LEU A 146 -23.51 -16.18 -8.91
C LEU A 146 -23.10 -15.25 -10.04
N PHE A 147 -21.82 -15.25 -10.41
CA PHE A 147 -21.30 -14.50 -11.52
C PHE A 147 -20.00 -15.12 -12.04
N ASP A 148 -19.76 -15.04 -13.37
CA ASP A 148 -18.51 -15.51 -13.98
C ASP A 148 -17.43 -14.43 -13.92
N LEU A 149 -16.64 -14.45 -12.86
CA LEU A 149 -15.54 -13.50 -12.65
C LEU A 149 -14.31 -13.82 -13.52
N VAL A 150 -14.19 -15.05 -14.05
CA VAL A 150 -13.14 -15.38 -15.03
C VAL A 150 -13.39 -14.64 -16.32
N ALA A 151 -14.64 -14.65 -16.82
CA ALA A 151 -15.02 -13.85 -17.99
C ALA A 151 -14.86 -12.33 -17.75
N SER A 152 -15.03 -11.86 -16.50
CA SER A 152 -14.73 -10.47 -16.14
C SER A 152 -13.25 -10.15 -16.22
N TYR A 153 -12.41 -11.05 -15.74
CA TYR A 153 -10.95 -10.93 -15.81
C TYR A 153 -10.47 -10.86 -17.27
N ASP A 154 -11.02 -11.66 -18.15
CA ASP A 154 -10.67 -11.68 -19.57
C ASP A 154 -11.06 -10.37 -20.31
N ARG A 155 -12.09 -9.67 -19.83
CA ARG A 155 -12.47 -8.33 -20.30
C ARG A 155 -11.58 -7.21 -19.77
N GLY A 156 -10.88 -7.46 -18.65
CA GLY A 156 -9.99 -6.55 -17.96
C GLY A 156 -10.04 -6.78 -16.45
N VAL A 157 -8.87 -6.91 -15.82
CA VAL A 157 -8.77 -7.18 -14.39
C VAL A 157 -9.50 -6.16 -13.51
N GLU A 158 -9.62 -4.92 -13.98
CA GLU A 158 -10.32 -3.82 -13.33
C GLU A 158 -11.83 -4.03 -13.21
N ASN A 159 -12.43 -4.91 -14.02
CA ASN A 159 -13.87 -5.20 -13.97
C ASN A 159 -14.23 -6.12 -12.81
N VAL A 160 -13.31 -6.99 -12.40
CA VAL A 160 -13.56 -8.04 -11.40
C VAL A 160 -14.14 -7.50 -10.08
N PRO A 161 -13.61 -6.43 -9.45
CA PRO A 161 -14.18 -5.91 -8.20
C PRO A 161 -15.63 -5.41 -8.37
N TYR A 162 -15.93 -4.78 -9.48
CA TYR A 162 -17.26 -4.22 -9.73
C TYR A 162 -18.29 -5.32 -10.00
N ASP A 163 -17.93 -6.32 -10.79
CA ASP A 163 -18.79 -7.44 -11.10
C ASP A 163 -19.02 -8.32 -9.85
N MET A 164 -17.99 -8.53 -9.03
CA MET A 164 -18.12 -9.18 -7.73
C MET A 164 -19.13 -8.46 -6.82
N LEU A 165 -18.96 -7.13 -6.67
CA LEU A 165 -19.86 -6.33 -5.83
C LEU A 165 -21.28 -6.26 -6.41
N GLY A 166 -21.39 -6.22 -7.72
CA GLY A 166 -22.68 -6.24 -8.43
C GLY A 166 -23.45 -7.54 -8.26
N ALA A 167 -22.77 -8.66 -8.06
CA ALA A 167 -23.37 -9.97 -7.78
C ALA A 167 -23.92 -10.09 -6.35
N LEU A 168 -23.53 -9.18 -5.43
CA LEU A 168 -24.01 -9.17 -4.06
C LEU A 168 -25.29 -8.35 -3.90
N PRO A 169 -26.11 -8.64 -2.86
CA PRO A 169 -27.21 -7.76 -2.48
C PRO A 169 -26.71 -6.33 -2.26
N LEU A 170 -27.53 -5.35 -2.64
CA LEU A 170 -27.20 -3.91 -2.56
C LEU A 170 -25.98 -3.49 -3.41
N GLY A 171 -25.62 -4.24 -4.45
CA GLY A 171 -24.51 -3.92 -5.37
C GLY A 171 -24.55 -2.47 -5.87
N ASN A 172 -25.72 -1.97 -6.25
CA ASN A 172 -25.93 -0.60 -6.73
C ASN A 172 -25.57 0.48 -5.69
N LEU A 173 -25.56 0.16 -4.40
CA LEU A 173 -25.21 1.08 -3.31
C LEU A 173 -23.73 0.95 -2.94
N ILE A 174 -23.21 -0.28 -2.89
CA ILE A 174 -21.86 -0.54 -2.43
C ILE A 174 -20.79 -0.17 -3.48
N ILE A 175 -21.11 -0.31 -4.78
CA ILE A 175 -20.18 0.06 -5.85
C ILE A 175 -19.82 1.55 -5.82
N PRO A 176 -20.77 2.51 -5.77
CA PRO A 176 -20.43 3.93 -5.62
C PRO A 176 -19.63 4.21 -4.36
N LEU A 177 -19.99 3.60 -3.23
CA LEU A 177 -19.21 3.74 -1.98
C LEU A 177 -17.76 3.26 -2.18
N PHE A 178 -17.57 2.10 -2.78
CA PHE A 178 -16.25 1.53 -3.05
C PHE A 178 -15.41 2.45 -3.96
N VAL A 179 -16.00 3.02 -5.01
CA VAL A 179 -15.34 3.99 -5.89
C VAL A 179 -14.89 5.23 -5.10
N VAL A 180 -15.75 5.77 -4.23
CA VAL A 180 -15.39 6.92 -3.37
C VAL A 180 -14.24 6.55 -2.43
N LEU A 181 -14.26 5.37 -1.82
CA LEU A 181 -13.18 4.91 -0.93
C LEU A 181 -11.85 4.76 -1.66
N ILE A 182 -11.84 4.17 -2.86
CA ILE A 182 -10.63 4.08 -3.69
C ILE A 182 -10.12 5.48 -4.03
N PHE A 183 -11.00 6.39 -4.42
CA PHE A 183 -10.64 7.78 -4.73
C PHE A 183 -9.98 8.48 -3.54
N LEU A 184 -10.57 8.39 -2.35
CA LEU A 184 -10.01 8.96 -1.11
C LEU A 184 -8.67 8.31 -0.74
N SER A 185 -8.55 6.98 -0.88
CA SER A 185 -7.29 6.25 -0.67
C SER A 185 -6.19 6.73 -1.60
N THR A 186 -6.50 6.90 -2.87
CA THR A 186 -5.54 7.38 -3.88
C THR A 186 -5.03 8.77 -3.52
N ILE A 187 -5.91 9.71 -3.17
CA ILE A 187 -5.53 11.07 -2.76
C ILE A 187 -4.65 11.03 -1.52
N THR A 188 -5.02 10.27 -0.48
CA THR A 188 -4.23 10.20 0.75
C THR A 188 -2.86 9.59 0.54
N ALA A 189 -2.76 8.53 -0.26
CA ALA A 189 -1.51 7.89 -0.63
C ALA A 189 -0.61 8.83 -1.45
N CYS A 190 -1.16 9.50 -2.47
CA CYS A 190 -0.42 10.46 -3.29
C CYS A 190 0.14 11.61 -2.43
N ASN A 191 -0.67 12.19 -1.55
CA ASN A 191 -0.21 13.26 -0.67
C ASN A 191 0.92 12.83 0.26
N SER A 192 0.81 11.67 0.90
CA SER A 192 1.85 11.16 1.79
C SER A 192 3.17 10.95 1.04
N ASN A 193 3.12 10.44 -0.18
CA ASN A 193 4.29 10.26 -1.02
C ASN A 193 4.89 11.60 -1.47
N CYS A 194 4.06 12.56 -1.88
CA CYS A 194 4.55 13.89 -2.28
C CYS A 194 5.29 14.57 -1.12
N ILE A 195 4.75 14.50 0.10
CA ILE A 195 5.38 15.05 1.30
C ILE A 195 6.71 14.33 1.60
N ALA A 196 6.72 13.00 1.53
CA ALA A 196 7.93 12.20 1.77
C ALA A 196 9.03 12.54 0.76
N MET A 197 8.71 12.58 -0.55
CA MET A 197 9.67 12.89 -1.60
C MET A 197 10.17 14.33 -1.52
N ALA A 198 9.30 15.30 -1.23
CA ALA A 198 9.69 16.67 -0.98
C ALA A 198 10.63 16.76 0.24
N GLY A 199 10.35 16.00 1.30
CA GLY A 199 11.19 15.90 2.49
C GLY A 199 12.58 15.38 2.18
N ILE A 200 12.69 14.28 1.45
CA ILE A 200 14.00 13.70 1.05
C ILE A 200 14.80 14.68 0.19
N SER A 201 14.11 15.48 -0.62
CA SER A 201 14.71 16.44 -1.55
C SER A 201 15.06 17.80 -0.91
N THR A 202 14.78 18.01 0.38
CA THR A 202 15.00 19.27 1.10
C THR A 202 16.15 19.11 2.10
N GLN A 203 17.10 20.06 2.10
CA GLN A 203 18.16 20.12 3.10
C GLN A 203 17.68 20.83 4.37
N GLY A 204 18.20 20.42 5.53
CA GLY A 204 17.96 21.10 6.80
C GLY A 204 16.61 20.78 7.45
N ILE A 205 15.89 19.77 6.97
CA ILE A 205 14.70 19.28 7.68
C ILE A 205 15.12 18.69 9.02
N ASN A 206 14.52 19.21 10.07
CA ASN A 206 14.72 18.75 11.44
C ASN A 206 13.36 18.83 12.20
N PRO A 207 13.27 18.31 13.44
CA PRO A 207 12.02 18.36 14.19
C PRO A 207 11.44 19.75 14.43
N ASP A 208 12.32 20.78 14.46
CA ASP A 208 11.92 22.18 14.68
C ASP A 208 11.49 22.87 13.38
N SER A 209 11.94 22.37 12.23
CA SER A 209 11.58 22.84 10.88
C SER A 209 11.27 21.64 9.97
N PRO A 210 10.12 20.98 10.14
CA PRO A 210 9.80 19.73 9.46
C PRO A 210 9.28 19.91 8.03
N ASP A 211 9.00 21.14 7.60
CA ASP A 211 8.27 21.40 6.37
C ASP A 211 9.20 21.68 5.17
N SER A 212 8.90 21.02 4.06
CA SER A 212 9.53 21.27 2.77
C SER A 212 8.94 22.49 2.06
N PRO A 213 9.71 23.19 1.20
CA PRO A 213 9.18 24.27 0.38
C PRO A 213 7.98 23.86 -0.46
N MET A 214 6.97 24.74 -0.56
CA MET A 214 5.71 24.47 -1.27
C MET A 214 5.91 24.08 -2.73
N TRP A 215 6.79 24.79 -3.43
CA TRP A 215 7.08 24.51 -4.84
C TRP A 215 7.60 23.07 -5.06
N LEU A 216 8.40 22.56 -4.10
CA LEU A 216 8.95 21.22 -4.18
C LEU A 216 7.87 20.14 -3.94
N LYS A 217 6.94 20.41 -3.03
CA LYS A 217 5.74 19.57 -2.85
C LYS A 217 4.92 19.51 -4.14
N LEU A 218 4.74 20.65 -4.82
CA LEU A 218 4.04 20.71 -6.11
C LEU A 218 4.74 19.89 -7.20
N VAL A 219 6.05 20.02 -7.34
CA VAL A 219 6.82 19.22 -8.30
C VAL A 219 6.62 17.73 -8.06
N TRP A 220 6.75 17.29 -6.80
CA TRP A 220 6.57 15.89 -6.44
C TRP A 220 5.12 15.39 -6.47
N CYS A 221 4.13 16.28 -6.49
CA CYS A 221 2.75 15.91 -6.78
C CYS A 221 2.53 15.72 -8.30
N VAL A 222 3.04 16.64 -9.13
CA VAL A 222 2.73 16.66 -10.57
C VAL A 222 3.54 15.63 -11.35
N VAL A 223 4.85 15.54 -11.09
CA VAL A 223 5.76 14.69 -11.90
C VAL A 223 5.38 13.20 -11.86
N PRO A 224 5.19 12.55 -10.70
CA PRO A 224 4.82 11.14 -10.68
C PRO A 224 3.44 10.86 -11.30
N MET A 225 2.49 11.79 -11.13
CA MET A 225 1.17 11.66 -11.75
C MET A 225 1.24 11.78 -13.27
N ALA A 226 2.03 12.72 -13.79
CA ALA A 226 2.24 12.88 -15.24
C ALA A 226 2.91 11.62 -15.83
N VAL A 227 3.93 11.10 -15.17
CA VAL A 227 4.61 9.86 -15.59
C VAL A 227 3.65 8.68 -15.58
N GLY A 228 2.91 8.48 -14.48
CA GLY A 228 1.90 7.42 -14.39
C GLY A 228 0.82 7.54 -15.46
N TYR A 229 0.34 8.75 -15.71
CA TYR A 229 -0.63 9.03 -16.77
C TYR A 229 -0.08 8.67 -18.15
N ILE A 230 1.11 9.13 -18.51
CA ILE A 230 1.74 8.84 -19.80
C ILE A 230 1.89 7.31 -19.97
N MET A 231 2.33 6.61 -18.93
CA MET A 231 2.49 5.16 -18.99
C MET A 231 1.17 4.42 -19.20
N ILE A 232 0.13 4.80 -18.47
CA ILE A 232 -1.20 4.19 -18.65
C ILE A 232 -1.74 4.50 -20.05
N ALA A 233 -1.57 5.72 -20.56
CA ALA A 233 -2.07 6.13 -21.86
C ALA A 233 -1.34 5.47 -23.04
N THR A 234 -0.05 5.15 -22.88
CA THR A 234 0.78 4.62 -23.98
C THR A 234 0.96 3.10 -23.92
N VAL A 235 1.10 2.53 -22.74
CA VAL A 235 1.45 1.11 -22.54
C VAL A 235 0.37 0.37 -21.75
N GLY A 236 -0.59 1.09 -21.17
CA GLY A 236 -1.58 0.52 -20.25
C GLY A 236 -1.01 0.20 -18.87
N VAL A 237 -1.72 -0.64 -18.11
CA VAL A 237 -1.35 -1.00 -16.72
C VAL A 237 0.05 -1.65 -16.65
N ASN A 238 0.46 -2.36 -17.68
CA ASN A 238 1.79 -2.98 -17.73
C ASN A 238 2.93 -1.95 -17.73
N GLY A 239 2.73 -0.77 -18.30
CA GLY A 239 3.70 0.31 -18.25
C GLY A 239 4.05 0.75 -16.82
N VAL A 240 3.04 0.84 -15.96
CA VAL A 240 3.24 1.15 -14.54
C VAL A 240 4.05 0.06 -13.83
N LYS A 241 3.79 -1.22 -14.15
CA LYS A 241 4.55 -2.36 -13.61
C LYS A 241 6.03 -2.30 -14.02
N ILE A 242 6.32 -1.95 -15.28
CA ILE A 242 7.70 -1.81 -15.79
C ILE A 242 8.46 -0.72 -15.01
N ILE A 243 7.84 0.46 -14.82
CA ILE A 243 8.47 1.54 -14.04
C ILE A 243 8.68 1.13 -12.58
N ALA A 244 7.70 0.47 -11.96
CA ALA A 244 7.83 -0.01 -10.59
C ALA A 244 9.01 -0.99 -10.45
N ASN A 245 9.17 -1.93 -11.37
CA ASN A 245 10.28 -2.87 -11.38
C ASN A 245 11.63 -2.16 -11.54
N PHE A 246 11.71 -1.21 -12.49
CA PHE A 246 12.92 -0.44 -12.73
C PHE A 246 13.32 0.40 -11.50
N GLY A 247 12.37 1.13 -10.92
CA GLY A 247 12.59 1.89 -9.69
C GLY A 247 12.98 1.01 -8.51
N GLY A 248 12.37 -0.16 -8.38
CA GLY A 248 12.64 -1.13 -7.34
C GLY A 248 14.05 -1.71 -7.39
N MET A 249 14.62 -1.88 -8.57
CA MET A 249 15.99 -2.36 -8.73
C MET A 249 16.99 -1.38 -8.11
N PHE A 250 16.84 -0.07 -8.33
CA PHE A 250 17.70 0.95 -7.68
C PHE A 250 17.42 1.07 -6.18
N ALA A 251 16.13 0.98 -5.78
CA ALA A 251 15.76 1.01 -4.38
C ALA A 251 16.31 -0.19 -3.60
N ALA A 252 16.48 -1.36 -4.24
CA ALA A 252 17.10 -2.52 -3.63
C ALA A 252 18.54 -2.24 -3.16
N LEU A 253 19.32 -1.48 -3.92
CA LEU A 253 20.67 -1.06 -3.52
C LEU A 253 20.63 -0.16 -2.27
N ILE A 254 19.68 0.76 -2.21
CA ILE A 254 19.47 1.61 -1.03
C ILE A 254 19.11 0.75 0.18
N MET A 255 18.25 -0.24 0.01
CA MET A 255 17.80 -1.15 1.07
C MET A 255 18.94 -2.02 1.61
N ILE A 256 19.87 -2.46 0.75
CA ILE A 256 21.08 -3.17 1.20
C ILE A 256 21.92 -2.25 2.10
N GLY A 257 22.14 -1.00 1.69
CA GLY A 257 22.86 0.00 2.49
C GLY A 257 22.15 0.30 3.82
N ALA A 258 20.82 0.44 3.81
CA ALA A 258 20.01 0.66 5.01
C ALA A 258 20.09 -0.54 5.98
N THR A 259 20.07 -1.76 5.47
CA THR A 259 20.22 -2.98 6.27
C THR A 259 21.59 -3.06 6.93
N ALA A 260 22.66 -2.74 6.19
CA ALA A 260 24.01 -2.65 6.75
C ALA A 260 24.11 -1.57 7.84
N SER A 261 23.52 -0.39 7.59
CA SER A 261 23.46 0.70 8.57
C SER A 261 22.70 0.30 9.83
N LEU A 262 21.60 -0.46 9.70
CA LEU A 262 20.83 -0.99 10.84
C LEU A 262 21.72 -1.91 11.71
N GLY A 263 22.55 -2.77 11.10
CA GLY A 263 23.50 -3.61 11.83
C GLY A 263 24.52 -2.79 12.65
N ILE A 264 25.04 -1.71 12.08
CA ILE A 264 25.95 -0.76 12.75
C ILE A 264 25.22 -0.06 13.91
N LEU A 265 23.99 0.38 13.69
CA LEU A 265 23.16 1.07 14.67
C LEU A 265 22.83 0.17 15.86
N ILE A 266 22.45 -1.07 15.61
CA ILE A 266 22.19 -2.06 16.68
C ILE A 266 23.45 -2.31 17.51
N LYS A 267 24.60 -2.48 16.85
CA LYS A 267 25.88 -2.71 17.54
C LYS A 267 26.30 -1.53 18.41
N ASN A 268 25.96 -0.30 17.99
CA ASN A 268 26.37 0.94 18.65
C ASN A 268 25.17 1.72 19.21
N TYR A 269 24.07 1.05 19.58
CA TYR A 269 22.80 1.72 19.90
C TYR A 269 22.93 2.79 20.99
N LYS A 270 23.78 2.56 22.03
CA LYS A 270 24.02 3.51 23.12
C LYS A 270 24.60 4.84 22.64
N LYS A 271 25.36 4.86 21.52
CA LYS A 271 25.91 6.08 20.93
C LYS A 271 24.84 6.90 20.22
N PHE A 272 23.82 6.23 19.69
CA PHE A 272 22.76 6.84 18.88
C PHE A 272 21.46 7.09 19.67
N ASP A 273 21.27 6.40 20.81
CA ASP A 273 20.14 6.63 21.69
C ASP A 273 20.39 7.85 22.58
N LYS A 274 19.84 8.98 22.15
CA LYS A 274 19.86 10.24 22.90
C LYS A 274 18.79 10.36 23.98
N THR A 275 17.85 9.44 24.05
CA THR A 275 16.75 9.47 25.03
C THR A 275 17.18 8.99 26.42
N GLY A 276 18.24 8.19 26.51
CA GLY A 276 18.79 7.70 27.78
C GLY A 276 19.77 8.66 28.48
N SER A 277 20.30 9.66 27.76
CA SER A 277 21.31 10.56 28.32
C SER A 277 20.75 11.82 28.99
N GLY A 278 19.43 12.04 28.94
CA GLY A 278 18.79 13.25 29.46
C GLY A 278 18.15 13.11 30.86
N SER A 279 18.20 11.93 31.48
CA SER A 279 17.48 11.68 32.75
C SER A 279 18.37 11.55 34.00
N SER A 280 19.71 11.71 33.88
CA SER A 280 20.58 11.60 35.05
C SER A 280 21.07 12.92 35.65
N ASP A 281 20.74 14.08 35.05
CA ASP A 281 21.18 15.39 35.54
C ASP A 281 20.06 16.34 36.01
N LYS A 282 18.95 15.79 36.49
CA LYS A 282 17.97 16.56 37.26
C LYS A 282 17.51 15.75 38.47
N VAL A 283 18.31 15.78 39.53
CA VAL A 283 17.90 15.65 40.91
C VAL A 283 18.21 16.97 41.59
#